data_92daea1dcc477bd74a768b23b4ee69b1
#
_entry.id   92daea1dcc477bd74a768b23b4ee69b1
#
_cell.length_a   1.000
_cell.length_b   1.000
_cell.length_c   1.000
_cell.angle_alpha   90.00
_cell.angle_beta   90.00
_cell.angle_gamma   90.00
#
_symmetry.space_group_name_H-M   'P 1'
#
loop_
_entity.id
_entity.type
_entity.pdbx_description
1 polymer ?
#
loop_
_entity_poly.entity_id
_entity_poly.type
_entity_poly.pdbx_seq_one_letter_code
_entity_poly.pdbx_strand_id
1 'polypeptide(L)'
;MFDADVKVVTPRLTLRPFGPADAPRVRSIVESGARFLPPGAPTHVAGVPRWLEAGVHELRDSGQGVHLAMADAEGRIVGAIGLFKTSWGAGTTEVGYGVHPLHRNRGFATEAVRGLTEWVFATTDLRRVDLTANLDNLASLRVAQKAGFTWEGVLREASLEDDGPHDLVVFGLLRRDGRAPAEILPAAELRTERLLLRPLSEEDVPGLTATGADALTQAMTGVPRGYSEADARAFVALREQMRIRGDGVAWAAVELDGGRFAANVDLRDLDWRDGSAEVGYMTAPWARGNGYAGEAVLGIARWLFQVRRFQRLVLRAAVANPASQRVAEKAGFVREGVARGALRGEDLVVYSLVPSDLP
;
A
#
# COMPACT_ATOMS: atom_id res chain seq x y z
N MET A 1 -2.90 -2.82 -32.81
CA MET A 1 -4.31 -3.07 -32.42
C MET A 1 -4.31 -4.36 -31.59
N PHE A 2 -5.14 -4.49 -30.58
CA PHE A 2 -5.21 -5.74 -29.79
C PHE A 2 -5.92 -6.85 -30.58
N ASP A 3 -5.42 -8.08 -30.44
CA ASP A 3 -5.98 -9.24 -31.10
C ASP A 3 -7.38 -9.57 -30.55
N ALA A 4 -8.26 -10.10 -31.39
CA ALA A 4 -9.58 -10.54 -31.00
C ALA A 4 -9.54 -11.75 -30.05
N ASP A 5 -8.52 -12.59 -30.17
CA ASP A 5 -8.33 -13.84 -29.43
C ASP A 5 -7.34 -13.72 -28.27
N VAL A 6 -7.19 -12.51 -27.70
CA VAL A 6 -6.30 -12.29 -26.56
C VAL A 6 -6.59 -13.31 -25.47
N LYS A 7 -5.60 -14.14 -25.16
CA LYS A 7 -5.66 -15.11 -24.08
C LYS A 7 -4.38 -15.07 -23.25
N VAL A 8 -4.49 -14.71 -21.98
CA VAL A 8 -3.37 -14.69 -21.05
C VAL A 8 -3.61 -15.72 -19.95
N VAL A 9 -2.71 -16.69 -19.85
CA VAL A 9 -2.80 -17.76 -18.84
C VAL A 9 -1.82 -17.43 -17.72
N THR A 10 -2.31 -17.44 -16.50
CA THR A 10 -1.54 -17.25 -15.27
C THR A 10 -1.68 -18.52 -14.39
N PRO A 11 -0.99 -18.65 -13.27
CA PRO A 11 -1.08 -19.85 -12.44
C PRO A 11 -2.50 -20.26 -12.01
N ARG A 12 -3.41 -19.29 -11.81
CA ARG A 12 -4.77 -19.55 -11.31
C ARG A 12 -5.87 -18.96 -12.18
N LEU A 13 -5.53 -18.12 -13.19
CA LEU A 13 -6.49 -17.40 -13.99
C LEU A 13 -6.24 -17.60 -15.49
N THR A 14 -7.31 -17.52 -16.25
CA THR A 14 -7.28 -17.26 -17.68
C THR A 14 -7.96 -15.92 -17.93
N LEU A 15 -7.20 -14.95 -18.47
CA LEU A 15 -7.75 -13.69 -18.94
C LEU A 15 -8.13 -13.88 -20.41
N ARG A 16 -9.38 -13.72 -20.75
CA ARG A 16 -9.92 -13.93 -22.09
C ARG A 16 -11.04 -12.95 -22.42
N PRO A 17 -11.32 -12.69 -23.69
CA PRO A 17 -12.50 -11.93 -24.09
C PRO A 17 -13.77 -12.50 -23.46
N PHE A 18 -14.71 -11.62 -23.12
CA PHE A 18 -16.08 -12.03 -22.86
C PHE A 18 -16.73 -12.54 -24.15
N GLY A 19 -17.65 -13.50 -24.03
CA GLY A 19 -18.37 -14.03 -25.17
C GLY A 19 -19.80 -14.50 -24.81
N PRO A 20 -20.61 -14.90 -25.81
CA PRO A 20 -21.99 -15.32 -25.60
C PRO A 20 -22.15 -16.45 -24.56
N ALA A 21 -21.17 -17.34 -24.45
CA ALA A 21 -21.18 -18.42 -23.46
C ALA A 21 -21.13 -17.91 -22.00
N ASP A 22 -20.73 -16.66 -21.76
CA ASP A 22 -20.72 -16.06 -20.45
C ASP A 22 -22.08 -15.51 -20.00
N ALA A 23 -23.08 -15.50 -20.89
CA ALA A 23 -24.37 -14.89 -20.61
C ALA A 23 -25.05 -15.35 -19.30
N PRO A 24 -25.07 -16.64 -18.93
CA PRO A 24 -25.67 -17.06 -17.66
C PRO A 24 -24.96 -16.46 -16.45
N ARG A 25 -23.62 -16.38 -16.51
CA ARG A 25 -22.79 -15.84 -15.42
C ARG A 25 -22.90 -14.33 -15.31
N VAL A 26 -22.84 -13.63 -16.45
CA VAL A 26 -22.98 -12.17 -16.49
C VAL A 26 -24.36 -11.74 -16.01
N ARG A 27 -25.42 -12.48 -16.35
CA ARG A 27 -26.78 -12.24 -15.81
C ARG A 27 -26.82 -12.34 -14.31
N SER A 28 -26.26 -13.40 -13.73
CA SER A 28 -26.20 -13.58 -12.27
C SER A 28 -25.39 -12.46 -11.58
N ILE A 29 -24.30 -11.98 -12.19
CA ILE A 29 -23.54 -10.85 -11.69
C ILE A 29 -24.38 -9.57 -11.68
N VAL A 30 -25.10 -9.28 -12.79
CA VAL A 30 -25.98 -8.11 -12.91
C VAL A 30 -27.11 -8.18 -11.89
N GLU A 31 -27.77 -9.36 -11.73
CA GLU A 31 -28.84 -9.58 -10.74
C GLU A 31 -28.36 -9.39 -9.29
N SER A 32 -27.12 -9.78 -8.99
CA SER A 32 -26.54 -9.59 -7.66
C SER A 32 -26.17 -8.15 -7.33
N GLY A 33 -26.18 -7.24 -8.32
CA GLY A 33 -25.74 -5.86 -8.17
C GLY A 33 -24.21 -5.71 -7.94
N ALA A 34 -23.44 -6.76 -8.19
CA ALA A 34 -21.98 -6.72 -8.00
C ALA A 34 -21.30 -5.84 -9.05
N ARG A 35 -20.69 -4.76 -8.61
CA ARG A 35 -20.02 -3.77 -9.46
C ARG A 35 -18.54 -4.15 -9.63
N PHE A 36 -18.22 -4.92 -10.65
CA PHE A 36 -16.82 -5.23 -11.03
C PHE A 36 -16.67 -5.54 -12.52
N LEU A 37 -17.77 -5.57 -13.27
CA LEU A 37 -17.73 -5.68 -14.73
C LEU A 37 -17.13 -4.41 -15.35
N PRO A 38 -16.63 -4.51 -16.59
CA PRO A 38 -16.06 -3.35 -17.29
C PRO A 38 -17.03 -2.18 -17.39
N PRO A 39 -16.54 -0.93 -17.52
CA PRO A 39 -17.37 0.22 -17.84
C PRO A 39 -18.27 -0.04 -19.07
N GLY A 40 -19.51 0.43 -19.03
CA GLY A 40 -20.50 0.16 -20.07
C GLY A 40 -21.21 -1.19 -19.94
N ALA A 41 -20.91 -1.99 -18.93
CA ALA A 41 -21.68 -3.21 -18.64
C ALA A 41 -23.14 -2.87 -18.32
N PRO A 42 -24.08 -3.76 -18.71
CA PRO A 42 -25.51 -3.52 -18.50
C PRO A 42 -25.86 -3.52 -17.01
N THR A 43 -26.76 -2.61 -16.63
CA THR A 43 -27.35 -2.56 -15.29
C THR A 43 -28.58 -3.47 -15.15
N HIS A 44 -29.10 -4.01 -16.29
CA HIS A 44 -30.24 -4.89 -16.33
C HIS A 44 -29.95 -6.11 -17.21
N VAL A 45 -30.47 -7.27 -16.83
CA VAL A 45 -30.21 -8.54 -17.51
C VAL A 45 -30.62 -8.56 -18.99
N ALA A 46 -31.63 -7.77 -19.38
CA ALA A 46 -32.05 -7.66 -20.77
C ALA A 46 -30.95 -7.13 -21.71
N GLY A 47 -30.02 -6.32 -21.18
CA GLY A 47 -28.90 -5.77 -21.94
C GLY A 47 -27.73 -6.75 -22.14
N VAL A 48 -27.67 -7.85 -21.38
CA VAL A 48 -26.52 -8.78 -21.35
C VAL A 48 -26.20 -9.37 -22.74
N PRO A 49 -27.17 -9.88 -23.54
CA PRO A 49 -26.83 -10.46 -24.84
C PRO A 49 -26.14 -9.46 -25.76
N ARG A 50 -26.73 -8.27 -25.93
CA ARG A 50 -26.18 -7.22 -26.79
C ARG A 50 -24.78 -6.76 -26.32
N TRP A 51 -24.59 -6.65 -25.01
CA TRP A 51 -23.32 -6.27 -24.45
C TRP A 51 -22.22 -7.31 -24.73
N LEU A 52 -22.54 -8.61 -24.61
CA LEU A 52 -21.61 -9.70 -24.91
C LEU A 52 -21.29 -9.86 -26.40
N GLU A 53 -22.26 -9.52 -27.27
CA GLU A 53 -22.07 -9.59 -28.71
C GLU A 53 -21.25 -8.42 -29.29
N ALA A 54 -21.45 -7.22 -28.75
CA ALA A 54 -20.87 -6.00 -29.30
C ALA A 54 -20.26 -5.08 -28.24
N GLY A 55 -21.04 -4.67 -27.22
CA GLY A 55 -20.65 -3.57 -26.32
C GLY A 55 -19.34 -3.78 -25.58
N VAL A 56 -19.05 -5.00 -25.13
CA VAL A 56 -17.79 -5.31 -24.45
C VAL A 56 -16.57 -5.27 -25.36
N HIS A 57 -16.78 -5.32 -26.68
CA HIS A 57 -15.73 -5.34 -27.70
C HIS A 57 -15.45 -3.97 -28.33
N GLU A 58 -16.33 -2.98 -28.12
CA GLU A 58 -16.22 -1.63 -28.72
C GLU A 58 -14.86 -0.99 -28.49
N LEU A 59 -14.30 -1.16 -27.29
CA LEU A 59 -13.01 -0.58 -26.93
C LEU A 59 -11.86 -1.22 -27.73
N ARG A 60 -11.93 -2.52 -28.00
CA ARG A 60 -10.98 -3.23 -28.82
C ARG A 60 -11.12 -2.82 -30.29
N ASP A 61 -12.35 -2.78 -30.79
CA ASP A 61 -12.65 -2.47 -32.19
C ASP A 61 -12.27 -1.03 -32.56
N SER A 62 -12.33 -0.11 -31.56
CA SER A 62 -11.79 1.25 -31.73
C SER A 62 -10.26 1.35 -31.56
N GLY A 63 -9.60 0.28 -31.14
CA GLY A 63 -8.15 0.27 -30.91
C GLY A 63 -7.71 0.96 -29.62
N GLN A 64 -8.65 1.38 -28.76
CA GLN A 64 -8.36 2.14 -27.55
C GLN A 64 -8.14 1.26 -26.31
N GLY A 65 -8.35 -0.05 -26.41
CA GLY A 65 -8.16 -0.95 -25.29
C GLY A 65 -8.76 -2.33 -25.51
N VAL A 66 -8.95 -3.07 -24.43
CA VAL A 66 -9.60 -4.39 -24.45
C VAL A 66 -10.17 -4.71 -23.09
N HIS A 67 -11.35 -5.34 -23.05
CA HIS A 67 -11.96 -5.88 -21.84
C HIS A 67 -11.85 -7.40 -21.80
N LEU A 68 -11.38 -7.95 -20.69
CA LEU A 68 -11.18 -9.38 -20.49
C LEU A 68 -11.87 -9.85 -19.21
N ALA A 69 -12.46 -11.04 -19.27
CA ALA A 69 -12.92 -11.77 -18.10
C ALA A 69 -11.71 -12.39 -17.38
N MET A 70 -11.68 -12.33 -16.07
CA MET A 70 -10.80 -13.14 -15.24
C MET A 70 -11.53 -14.43 -14.90
N ALA A 71 -11.18 -15.52 -15.56
CA ALA A 71 -11.78 -16.85 -15.33
C ALA A 71 -10.83 -17.71 -14.49
N ASP A 72 -11.34 -18.37 -13.45
CA ASP A 72 -10.59 -19.37 -12.68
C ASP A 72 -10.50 -20.73 -13.40
N ALA A 73 -9.86 -21.71 -12.78
CA ALA A 73 -9.68 -23.05 -13.36
C ALA A 73 -11.00 -23.75 -13.68
N GLU A 74 -12.07 -23.46 -12.93
CA GLU A 74 -13.41 -23.98 -13.17
C GLU A 74 -14.20 -23.14 -14.20
N GLY A 75 -13.53 -22.12 -14.77
CA GLY A 75 -14.12 -21.19 -15.74
C GLY A 75 -15.13 -20.20 -15.13
N ARG A 76 -15.18 -20.01 -13.79
CA ARG A 76 -16.03 -18.99 -13.14
C ARG A 76 -15.42 -17.62 -13.37
N ILE A 77 -16.25 -16.62 -13.65
CA ILE A 77 -15.79 -15.23 -13.74
C ILE A 77 -15.61 -14.69 -12.31
N VAL A 78 -14.37 -14.57 -11.88
CA VAL A 78 -13.98 -14.05 -10.56
C VAL A 78 -13.69 -12.56 -10.57
N GLY A 79 -13.61 -11.95 -11.76
CA GLY A 79 -13.33 -10.54 -11.96
C GLY A 79 -13.33 -10.16 -13.43
N ALA A 80 -13.03 -8.89 -13.68
CA ALA A 80 -12.76 -8.34 -15.00
C ALA A 80 -11.50 -7.49 -14.95
N ILE A 81 -10.76 -7.43 -16.06
CA ILE A 81 -9.58 -6.60 -16.25
C ILE A 81 -9.60 -6.04 -17.66
N GLY A 82 -8.99 -4.88 -17.87
CA GLY A 82 -8.91 -4.32 -19.22
C GLY A 82 -7.79 -3.33 -19.36
N LEU A 83 -7.53 -3.00 -20.61
CA LEU A 83 -6.65 -1.91 -21.00
C LEU A 83 -7.53 -0.79 -21.57
N PHE A 84 -7.16 0.45 -21.29
CA PHE A 84 -7.95 1.63 -21.62
C PHE A 84 -7.04 2.74 -22.13
N LYS A 85 -7.61 3.77 -22.75
CA LYS A 85 -6.89 4.97 -23.15
C LYS A 85 -5.58 4.66 -23.91
N THR A 86 -5.58 3.59 -24.69
CA THR A 86 -4.37 3.18 -25.40
C THR A 86 -4.00 4.22 -26.46
N SER A 87 -2.79 4.74 -26.36
CA SER A 87 -2.19 5.62 -27.35
C SER A 87 -1.01 4.89 -28.03
N TRP A 88 -1.27 4.33 -29.19
CA TRP A 88 -0.23 3.60 -29.94
C TRP A 88 0.94 4.49 -30.33
N GLY A 89 0.66 5.76 -30.70
CA GLY A 89 1.70 6.74 -31.03
C GLY A 89 2.57 7.15 -29.86
N ALA A 90 1.99 7.26 -28.66
CA ALA A 90 2.73 7.53 -27.44
C ALA A 90 3.31 6.24 -26.81
N GLY A 91 2.85 5.05 -27.23
CA GLY A 91 3.26 3.78 -26.67
C GLY A 91 2.77 3.55 -25.24
N THR A 92 1.57 4.04 -24.89
CA THR A 92 1.03 3.98 -23.52
C THR A 92 -0.35 3.37 -23.48
N THR A 93 -0.72 2.76 -22.35
CA THR A 93 -2.07 2.26 -22.05
C THR A 93 -2.30 2.31 -20.54
N GLU A 94 -3.55 2.32 -20.11
CA GLU A 94 -3.92 2.24 -18.69
C GLU A 94 -4.58 0.90 -18.40
N VAL A 95 -4.23 0.26 -17.28
CA VAL A 95 -4.85 -0.97 -16.80
C VAL A 95 -5.86 -0.68 -15.70
N GLY A 96 -7.06 -1.25 -15.83
CA GLY A 96 -8.09 -1.21 -14.79
C GLY A 96 -8.69 -2.58 -14.56
N TYR A 97 -9.18 -2.85 -13.35
CA TYR A 97 -9.72 -4.15 -12.96
C TYR A 97 -10.79 -4.05 -11.87
N GLY A 98 -11.59 -5.08 -11.78
CA GLY A 98 -12.51 -5.29 -10.69
C GLY A 98 -12.56 -6.77 -10.31
N VAL A 99 -12.67 -7.08 -9.01
CA VAL A 99 -12.78 -8.45 -8.50
C VAL A 99 -14.12 -8.62 -7.80
N HIS A 100 -14.79 -9.70 -8.13
CA HIS A 100 -16.07 -10.08 -7.50
C HIS A 100 -15.93 -10.10 -5.98
N PRO A 101 -16.84 -9.50 -5.20
CA PRO A 101 -16.71 -9.38 -3.74
C PRO A 101 -16.34 -10.68 -3.03
N LEU A 102 -16.95 -11.83 -3.41
CA LEU A 102 -16.67 -13.14 -2.82
C LEU A 102 -15.26 -13.70 -3.14
N HIS A 103 -14.55 -13.08 -4.08
CA HIS A 103 -13.22 -13.53 -4.51
C HIS A 103 -12.10 -12.54 -4.16
N ARG A 104 -12.40 -11.47 -3.42
CA ARG A 104 -11.43 -10.49 -2.94
C ARG A 104 -10.44 -11.11 -1.92
N ASN A 105 -9.33 -10.42 -1.69
CA ASN A 105 -8.25 -10.81 -0.76
C ASN A 105 -7.56 -12.15 -1.07
N ARG A 106 -7.74 -12.69 -2.29
CA ARG A 106 -7.10 -13.93 -2.77
C ARG A 106 -5.90 -13.69 -3.71
N GLY A 107 -5.53 -12.43 -3.95
CA GLY A 107 -4.44 -12.05 -4.83
C GLY A 107 -4.75 -12.09 -6.33
N PHE A 108 -5.99 -12.35 -6.75
CA PHE A 108 -6.38 -12.45 -8.15
C PHE A 108 -6.13 -11.16 -8.95
N ALA A 109 -6.42 -9.98 -8.37
CA ALA A 109 -6.15 -8.71 -9.03
C ALA A 109 -4.65 -8.53 -9.34
N THR A 110 -3.78 -8.78 -8.36
CA THR A 110 -2.32 -8.67 -8.55
C THR A 110 -1.82 -9.65 -9.62
N GLU A 111 -2.31 -10.88 -9.60
CA GLU A 111 -1.94 -11.91 -10.57
C GLU A 111 -2.39 -11.54 -11.98
N ALA A 112 -3.63 -11.07 -12.13
CA ALA A 112 -4.19 -10.64 -13.41
C ALA A 112 -3.46 -9.41 -13.98
N VAL A 113 -3.18 -8.40 -13.15
CA VAL A 113 -2.45 -7.20 -13.57
C VAL A 113 -1.05 -7.55 -14.04
N ARG A 114 -0.32 -8.40 -13.31
CA ARG A 114 1.01 -8.89 -13.72
C ARG A 114 0.96 -9.63 -15.05
N GLY A 115 0.06 -10.61 -15.15
CA GLY A 115 -0.07 -11.40 -16.38
C GLY A 115 -0.42 -10.54 -17.60
N LEU A 116 -1.36 -9.59 -17.44
CA LEU A 116 -1.74 -8.70 -18.54
C LEU A 116 -0.62 -7.74 -18.93
N THR A 117 0.09 -7.15 -17.98
CA THR A 117 1.21 -6.24 -18.28
C THR A 117 2.39 -6.97 -18.92
N GLU A 118 2.70 -8.18 -18.47
CA GLU A 118 3.70 -9.03 -19.11
C GLU A 118 3.32 -9.36 -20.56
N TRP A 119 2.05 -9.73 -20.78
CA TRP A 119 1.54 -9.98 -22.11
C TRP A 119 1.63 -8.72 -23.01
N VAL A 120 1.21 -7.56 -22.50
CA VAL A 120 1.33 -6.27 -23.24
C VAL A 120 2.76 -6.04 -23.69
N PHE A 121 3.72 -6.14 -22.79
CA PHE A 121 5.12 -5.90 -23.12
C PHE A 121 5.75 -6.97 -24.01
N ALA A 122 5.24 -8.20 -23.97
CA ALA A 122 5.73 -9.28 -24.83
C ALA A 122 5.18 -9.23 -26.25
N THR A 123 3.95 -8.73 -26.44
CA THR A 123 3.21 -8.88 -27.70
C THR A 123 2.92 -7.57 -28.43
N THR A 124 3.20 -6.42 -27.83
CA THR A 124 2.95 -5.09 -28.43
C THR A 124 4.19 -4.22 -28.32
N ASP A 125 4.21 -3.07 -29.00
CA ASP A 125 5.26 -2.05 -28.88
C ASP A 125 4.97 -1.01 -27.77
N LEU A 126 3.96 -1.23 -26.96
CA LEU A 126 3.66 -0.35 -25.83
C LEU A 126 4.82 -0.37 -24.83
N ARG A 127 5.25 0.80 -24.41
CA ARG A 127 6.42 0.98 -23.54
C ARG A 127 6.07 1.30 -22.10
N ARG A 128 4.78 1.63 -21.84
CA ARG A 128 4.30 2.06 -20.53
C ARG A 128 2.87 1.58 -20.31
N VAL A 129 2.63 1.08 -19.12
CA VAL A 129 1.29 0.81 -18.59
C VAL A 129 1.07 1.69 -17.37
N ASP A 130 -0.02 2.45 -17.37
CA ASP A 130 -0.46 3.25 -16.23
C ASP A 130 -1.51 2.49 -15.42
N LEU A 131 -1.60 2.82 -14.13
CA LEU A 131 -2.69 2.41 -13.25
C LEU A 131 -3.04 3.60 -12.37
N THR A 132 -4.33 3.95 -12.33
CA THR A 132 -4.83 4.98 -11.42
C THR A 132 -5.75 4.38 -10.37
N ALA A 133 -5.72 4.92 -9.16
CA ALA A 133 -6.60 4.50 -8.07
C ALA A 133 -6.87 5.66 -7.13
N ASN A 134 -8.07 5.72 -6.53
CA ASN A 134 -8.35 6.68 -5.48
C ASN A 134 -7.37 6.52 -4.31
N LEU A 135 -6.94 7.65 -3.75
CA LEU A 135 -5.90 7.70 -2.71
C LEU A 135 -6.27 6.88 -1.46
N ASP A 136 -7.53 6.77 -1.14
CA ASP A 136 -8.09 5.99 -0.02
C ASP A 136 -8.42 4.53 -0.40
N ASN A 137 -8.34 4.17 -1.68
CA ASN A 137 -8.48 2.78 -2.09
C ASN A 137 -7.17 1.98 -1.87
N LEU A 138 -6.82 1.77 -0.59
CA LEU A 138 -5.60 1.06 -0.19
C LEU A 138 -5.48 -0.33 -0.83
N ALA A 139 -6.59 -0.98 -1.14
CA ALA A 139 -6.59 -2.28 -1.81
C ALA A 139 -5.97 -2.18 -3.22
N SER A 140 -6.40 -1.17 -4.00
CA SER A 140 -5.85 -0.93 -5.35
C SER A 140 -4.42 -0.42 -5.31
N LEU A 141 -4.06 0.44 -4.34
CA LEU A 141 -2.68 0.89 -4.15
C LEU A 141 -1.74 -0.31 -3.87
N ARG A 142 -2.17 -1.27 -3.02
CA ARG A 142 -1.41 -2.50 -2.74
C ARG A 142 -1.28 -3.41 -3.97
N VAL A 143 -2.30 -3.47 -4.82
CA VAL A 143 -2.24 -4.25 -6.07
C VAL A 143 -1.21 -3.63 -7.01
N ALA A 144 -1.24 -2.32 -7.23
CA ALA A 144 -0.27 -1.62 -8.06
C ALA A 144 1.16 -1.87 -7.58
N GLN A 145 1.42 -1.63 -6.30
CA GLN A 145 2.72 -1.86 -5.67
C GLN A 145 3.18 -3.33 -5.83
N LYS A 146 2.33 -4.30 -5.50
CA LYS A 146 2.68 -5.73 -5.63
C LYS A 146 2.86 -6.16 -7.08
N ALA A 147 2.20 -5.51 -8.03
CA ALA A 147 2.36 -5.77 -9.46
C ALA A 147 3.64 -5.13 -10.05
N GLY A 148 4.39 -4.35 -9.26
CA GLY A 148 5.67 -3.75 -9.66
C GLY A 148 5.56 -2.35 -10.22
N PHE A 149 4.40 -1.70 -10.09
CA PHE A 149 4.22 -0.31 -10.50
C PHE A 149 4.90 0.66 -9.53
N THR A 150 5.48 1.72 -10.08
CA THR A 150 6.05 2.83 -9.32
C THR A 150 5.00 3.90 -9.06
N TRP A 151 4.90 4.39 -7.83
CA TRP A 151 4.11 5.57 -7.49
C TRP A 151 4.75 6.83 -8.08
N GLU A 152 4.06 7.56 -8.96
CA GLU A 152 4.60 8.73 -9.63
C GLU A 152 4.03 10.06 -9.12
N GLY A 153 2.84 10.05 -8.53
CA GLY A 153 2.24 11.25 -7.98
C GLY A 153 0.77 11.12 -7.62
N VAL A 154 0.19 12.23 -7.22
CA VAL A 154 -1.23 12.36 -6.89
C VAL A 154 -1.83 13.49 -7.70
N LEU A 155 -2.91 13.21 -8.40
CA LEU A 155 -3.75 14.20 -9.08
C LEU A 155 -4.90 14.57 -8.14
N ARG A 156 -4.94 15.82 -7.71
CA ARG A 156 -5.96 16.29 -6.77
C ARG A 156 -7.32 16.39 -7.44
N GLU A 157 -8.37 15.89 -6.78
CA GLU A 157 -9.77 15.95 -7.23
C GLU A 157 -9.98 15.46 -8.68
N ALA A 158 -9.20 14.45 -9.10
CA ALA A 158 -9.19 13.96 -10.48
C ALA A 158 -10.19 12.83 -10.76
N SER A 159 -10.91 12.34 -9.76
CA SER A 159 -12.04 11.43 -9.88
C SER A 159 -13.27 12.02 -9.22
N LEU A 160 -14.44 11.78 -9.82
CA LEU A 160 -15.75 12.13 -9.24
C LEU A 160 -16.52 10.83 -8.99
N GLU A 161 -16.75 10.52 -7.74
CA GLU A 161 -17.53 9.38 -7.29
C GLU A 161 -18.89 9.84 -6.73
N ASP A 162 -19.74 8.90 -6.31
CA ASP A 162 -21.08 9.20 -5.78
C ASP A 162 -21.03 10.07 -4.49
N ASP A 163 -19.94 9.98 -3.73
CA ASP A 163 -19.69 10.71 -2.48
C ASP A 163 -18.86 12.00 -2.65
N GLY A 164 -18.43 12.31 -3.88
CA GLY A 164 -17.73 13.55 -4.20
C GLY A 164 -16.43 13.40 -4.97
N PRO A 165 -15.62 14.46 -5.05
CA PRO A 165 -14.33 14.44 -5.71
C PRO A 165 -13.28 13.69 -4.86
N HIS A 166 -12.45 12.89 -5.54
CA HIS A 166 -11.35 12.13 -4.93
C HIS A 166 -10.02 12.42 -5.61
N ASP A 167 -8.96 12.34 -4.82
CA ASP A 167 -7.59 12.38 -5.31
C ASP A 167 -7.22 11.04 -5.93
N LEU A 168 -6.60 11.07 -7.13
CA LEU A 168 -6.10 9.89 -7.81
C LEU A 168 -4.59 9.76 -7.66
N VAL A 169 -4.15 8.60 -7.20
CA VAL A 169 -2.76 8.19 -7.31
C VAL A 169 -2.48 7.68 -8.71
N VAL A 170 -1.39 8.15 -9.30
CA VAL A 170 -0.88 7.69 -10.59
C VAL A 170 0.30 6.76 -10.34
N PHE A 171 0.21 5.55 -10.88
CA PHE A 171 1.28 4.58 -10.94
C PHE A 171 1.69 4.31 -12.39
N GLY A 172 2.99 4.14 -12.63
CA GLY A 172 3.53 3.76 -13.92
C GLY A 172 4.35 2.47 -13.84
N LEU A 173 4.28 1.65 -14.91
CA LEU A 173 5.15 0.52 -15.13
C LEU A 173 5.73 0.62 -16.52
N LEU A 174 7.05 0.67 -16.64
CA LEU A 174 7.75 0.77 -17.92
C LEU A 174 8.28 -0.60 -18.35
N ARG A 175 8.29 -0.84 -19.66
CA ARG A 175 8.91 -2.06 -20.25
C ARG A 175 10.34 -2.29 -19.74
N ARG A 176 11.09 -1.20 -19.49
CA ARG A 176 12.49 -1.25 -19.04
C ARG A 176 12.67 -1.44 -17.53
N ASP A 177 11.64 -1.27 -16.72
CA ASP A 177 11.78 -1.29 -15.25
C ASP A 177 12.20 -2.66 -14.72
N GLY A 178 12.03 -3.69 -15.53
CA GLY A 178 12.34 -5.04 -15.11
C GLY A 178 11.45 -5.48 -13.94
N ARG A 179 11.75 -6.66 -13.38
CA ARG A 179 11.04 -7.17 -12.20
C ARG A 179 11.74 -6.84 -10.88
N ALA A 180 12.62 -5.82 -10.87
CA ALA A 180 13.22 -5.40 -9.60
C ALA A 180 12.09 -4.93 -8.68
N PRO A 181 11.91 -5.53 -7.49
CA PRO A 181 10.97 -4.99 -6.53
C PRO A 181 11.39 -3.56 -6.23
N ALA A 182 10.42 -2.65 -6.19
CA ALA A 182 10.67 -1.32 -5.66
C ALA A 182 11.36 -1.46 -4.29
N GLU A 183 12.26 -0.54 -3.96
CA GLU A 183 12.91 -0.45 -2.64
C GLU A 183 11.86 -0.13 -1.59
N ILE A 184 11.20 -1.15 -1.09
CA ILE A 184 10.06 -1.06 -0.16
C ILE A 184 10.29 -2.03 0.98
N LEU A 185 10.15 -1.53 2.20
CA LEU A 185 10.15 -2.38 3.38
C LEU A 185 8.84 -3.16 3.47
N PRO A 186 8.89 -4.50 3.67
CA PRO A 186 7.68 -5.29 3.83
C PRO A 186 6.97 -4.95 5.14
N ALA A 187 5.67 -5.12 5.15
CA ALA A 187 4.87 -5.12 6.37
C ALA A 187 5.13 -6.45 7.13
N ALA A 188 6.27 -6.53 7.82
CA ALA A 188 6.69 -7.72 8.53
C ALA A 188 6.11 -7.76 9.95
N GLU A 189 5.81 -8.96 10.45
CA GLU A 189 5.57 -9.19 11.87
C GLU A 189 6.91 -9.53 12.55
N LEU A 190 7.19 -8.85 13.66
CA LEU A 190 8.42 -9.05 14.43
C LEU A 190 8.03 -9.41 15.87
N ARG A 191 8.67 -10.43 16.41
CA ARG A 191 8.43 -10.87 17.78
C ARG A 191 9.65 -10.55 18.64
N THR A 192 9.42 -9.89 19.75
CA THR A 192 10.42 -9.66 20.80
C THR A 192 10.09 -10.50 22.05
N GLU A 193 10.75 -10.26 23.17
CA GLU A 193 10.49 -10.99 24.40
C GLU A 193 9.06 -10.79 24.92
N ARG A 194 8.54 -9.56 24.87
CA ARG A 194 7.23 -9.18 25.44
C ARG A 194 6.25 -8.63 24.43
N LEU A 195 6.69 -8.32 23.21
CA LEU A 195 5.88 -7.61 22.21
C LEU A 195 5.77 -8.38 20.90
N LEU A 196 4.62 -8.25 20.26
CA LEU A 196 4.41 -8.48 18.85
C LEU A 196 4.35 -7.12 18.15
N LEU A 197 5.26 -6.90 17.21
CA LEU A 197 5.25 -5.74 16.31
C LEU A 197 4.58 -6.20 15.02
N ARG A 198 3.41 -5.70 14.71
CA ARG A 198 2.66 -6.03 13.50
C ARG A 198 2.25 -4.76 12.76
N PRO A 199 1.95 -4.84 11.45
CA PRO A 199 1.45 -3.69 10.72
C PRO A 199 0.26 -3.03 11.44
N LEU A 200 0.21 -1.70 11.39
CA LEU A 200 -0.94 -0.95 11.91
C LEU A 200 -2.23 -1.35 11.18
N SER A 201 -3.32 -1.46 11.93
CA SER A 201 -4.65 -1.84 11.43
C SER A 201 -5.75 -1.02 12.10
N GLU A 202 -7.00 -1.22 11.67
CA GLU A 202 -8.17 -0.60 12.30
C GLU A 202 -8.32 -0.98 13.78
N GLU A 203 -7.83 -2.15 14.19
CA GLU A 203 -7.84 -2.61 15.58
C GLU A 203 -7.03 -1.72 16.51
N ASP A 204 -6.06 -0.95 15.98
CA ASP A 204 -5.18 -0.09 16.76
C ASP A 204 -5.75 1.32 16.96
N VAL A 205 -6.83 1.66 16.27
CA VAL A 205 -7.45 2.99 16.33
C VAL A 205 -7.76 3.43 17.76
N PRO A 206 -8.36 2.60 18.65
CA PRO A 206 -8.59 3.00 20.04
C PRO A 206 -7.29 3.31 20.80
N GLY A 207 -6.24 2.48 20.62
CA GLY A 207 -4.93 2.67 21.25
C GLY A 207 -4.21 3.90 20.75
N LEU A 208 -4.24 4.14 19.43
CA LEU A 208 -3.69 5.34 18.80
C LEU A 208 -4.41 6.61 19.27
N THR A 209 -5.75 6.58 19.32
CA THR A 209 -6.57 7.70 19.80
C THR A 209 -6.24 8.04 21.24
N ALA A 210 -6.24 7.05 22.14
CA ALA A 210 -5.89 7.26 23.55
C ALA A 210 -4.45 7.81 23.72
N THR A 211 -3.51 7.35 22.89
CA THR A 211 -2.11 7.82 22.91
C THR A 211 -2.00 9.24 22.35
N GLY A 212 -2.68 9.55 21.25
CA GLY A 212 -2.66 10.87 20.63
C GLY A 212 -3.41 11.95 21.41
N ALA A 213 -4.45 11.58 22.16
CA ALA A 213 -5.20 12.48 23.03
C ALA A 213 -4.49 12.79 24.36
N ASP A 214 -3.44 12.03 24.70
CA ASP A 214 -2.69 12.24 25.94
C ASP A 214 -1.90 13.55 25.91
N ALA A 215 -2.01 14.32 26.99
CA ALA A 215 -1.42 15.65 27.10
C ALA A 215 0.12 15.66 26.96
N LEU A 216 0.79 14.64 27.51
CA LEU A 216 2.25 14.53 27.41
C LEU A 216 2.67 14.17 25.98
N THR A 217 1.94 13.29 25.31
CA THR A 217 2.16 12.99 23.89
C THR A 217 2.04 14.25 23.04
N GLN A 218 0.98 15.03 23.21
CA GLN A 218 0.77 16.28 22.48
C GLN A 218 1.82 17.35 22.78
N ALA A 219 2.35 17.39 24.02
CA ALA A 219 3.41 18.32 24.40
C ALA A 219 4.78 17.95 23.80
N MET A 220 5.05 16.65 23.59
CA MET A 220 6.36 16.13 23.20
C MET A 220 6.44 15.71 21.72
N THR A 221 5.35 15.78 20.98
CA THR A 221 5.27 15.36 19.59
C THR A 221 4.51 16.36 18.72
N GLY A 222 4.43 16.10 17.42
CA GLY A 222 3.63 16.90 16.49
C GLY A 222 2.15 16.51 16.42
N VAL A 223 1.64 15.69 17.34
CA VAL A 223 0.25 15.27 17.37
C VAL A 223 -0.67 16.47 17.66
N PRO A 224 -1.70 16.73 16.86
CA PRO A 224 -2.59 17.87 17.04
C PRO A 224 -3.41 17.77 18.33
N ARG A 225 -3.77 18.93 18.89
CA ARG A 225 -4.73 18.97 19.99
C ARG A 225 -6.10 18.49 19.53
N GLY A 226 -6.82 17.79 20.43
CA GLY A 226 -8.14 17.26 20.10
C GLY A 226 -8.10 16.03 19.19
N TYR A 227 -7.01 15.27 19.24
CA TYR A 227 -6.82 14.05 18.44
C TYR A 227 -7.98 13.06 18.64
N SER A 228 -8.60 12.66 17.55
CA SER A 228 -9.82 11.86 17.49
C SER A 228 -9.58 10.49 16.84
N GLU A 229 -10.59 9.62 16.84
CA GLU A 229 -10.55 8.36 16.10
C GLU A 229 -10.43 8.58 14.57
N ALA A 230 -11.01 9.67 14.05
CA ALA A 230 -10.87 10.01 12.64
C ALA A 230 -9.40 10.31 12.30
N ASP A 231 -8.69 11.04 13.17
CA ASP A 231 -7.26 11.32 12.99
C ASP A 231 -6.43 10.03 13.09
N ALA A 232 -6.80 9.12 14.00
CA ALA A 232 -6.13 7.83 14.13
C ALA A 232 -6.32 6.95 12.89
N ARG A 233 -7.53 6.90 12.30
CA ARG A 233 -7.78 6.20 11.02
C ARG A 233 -6.99 6.84 9.88
N ALA A 234 -6.99 8.16 9.79
CA ALA A 234 -6.20 8.88 8.79
C ALA A 234 -4.69 8.59 8.94
N PHE A 235 -4.20 8.49 10.19
CA PHE A 235 -2.82 8.11 10.46
C PHE A 235 -2.51 6.68 9.98
N VAL A 236 -3.36 5.69 10.26
CA VAL A 236 -3.20 4.30 9.76
C VAL A 236 -3.13 4.28 8.24
N ALA A 237 -4.07 4.98 7.57
CA ALA A 237 -4.09 5.07 6.11
C ALA A 237 -2.83 5.74 5.55
N LEU A 238 -2.40 6.86 6.13
CA LEU A 238 -1.19 7.58 5.74
C LEU A 238 0.06 6.69 5.87
N ARG A 239 0.19 5.92 6.96
CA ARG A 239 1.35 5.03 7.16
C ARG A 239 1.41 3.91 6.14
N GLU A 240 0.26 3.37 5.73
CA GLU A 240 0.22 2.39 4.64
C GLU A 240 0.55 3.01 3.28
N GLN A 241 0.07 4.22 2.99
CA GLN A 241 0.44 4.96 1.77
C GLN A 241 1.96 5.22 1.72
N MET A 242 2.57 5.65 2.85
CA MET A 242 4.03 5.84 2.95
C MET A 242 4.78 4.54 2.66
N ARG A 243 4.31 3.41 3.21
CA ARG A 243 4.91 2.10 2.95
C ARG A 243 4.82 1.71 1.46
N ILE A 244 3.67 1.95 0.82
CA ILE A 244 3.47 1.65 -0.61
C ILE A 244 4.39 2.50 -1.49
N ARG A 245 4.64 3.75 -1.10
CA ARG A 245 5.59 4.64 -1.81
C ARG A 245 7.06 4.29 -1.57
N GLY A 246 7.38 3.55 -0.51
CA GLY A 246 8.74 3.27 -0.09
C GLY A 246 9.35 4.30 0.86
N ASP A 247 8.54 5.24 1.38
CA ASP A 247 9.01 6.33 2.25
C ASP A 247 9.17 5.91 3.73
N GLY A 248 8.59 4.77 4.12
CA GLY A 248 8.62 4.31 5.51
C GLY A 248 7.77 3.09 5.77
N VAL A 249 7.72 2.65 7.02
CA VAL A 249 6.85 1.58 7.51
C VAL A 249 6.54 1.80 8.99
N ALA A 250 5.34 1.43 9.43
CA ALA A 250 4.94 1.58 10.82
C ALA A 250 4.34 0.28 11.38
N TRP A 251 4.54 0.09 12.68
CA TRP A 251 4.05 -1.05 13.44
C TRP A 251 3.24 -0.60 14.66
N ALA A 252 2.22 -1.38 14.97
CA ALA A 252 1.69 -1.46 16.32
C ALA A 252 2.57 -2.42 17.13
N ALA A 253 3.07 -1.98 18.28
CA ALA A 253 3.68 -2.84 19.27
C ALA A 253 2.58 -3.22 20.28
N VAL A 254 2.20 -4.50 20.33
CA VAL A 254 1.19 -5.01 21.26
C VAL A 254 1.82 -6.03 22.19
N GLU A 255 1.35 -6.09 23.45
CA GLU A 255 1.83 -7.10 24.40
C GLU A 255 1.50 -8.50 23.90
N LEU A 256 2.43 -9.45 24.06
CA LEU A 256 2.19 -10.86 23.79
C LEU A 256 1.16 -11.46 24.73
N ASP A 257 1.12 -10.97 25.97
CA ASP A 257 0.12 -11.34 26.95
C ASP A 257 -1.01 -10.31 26.92
N GLY A 258 -2.19 -10.73 26.49
CA GLY A 258 -3.39 -9.91 26.43
C GLY A 258 -3.55 -9.01 25.19
N GLY A 259 -2.57 -8.90 24.31
CA GLY A 259 -2.71 -8.17 23.02
C GLY A 259 -2.92 -6.66 23.13
N ARG A 260 -2.63 -6.05 24.30
CA ARG A 260 -2.87 -4.62 24.52
C ARG A 260 -1.90 -3.75 23.76
N PHE A 261 -2.40 -2.74 23.07
CA PHE A 261 -1.59 -1.75 22.33
C PHE A 261 -0.67 -0.96 23.28
N ALA A 262 0.64 -1.10 23.10
CA ALA A 262 1.68 -0.48 23.95
C ALA A 262 2.34 0.73 23.29
N ALA A 263 2.56 0.68 21.97
CA ALA A 263 3.18 1.77 21.22
C ALA A 263 2.90 1.65 19.73
N ASN A 264 3.02 2.76 19.04
CA ASN A 264 3.32 2.76 17.61
C ASN A 264 4.81 3.08 17.42
N VAL A 265 5.44 2.36 16.49
CA VAL A 265 6.84 2.59 16.10
C VAL A 265 6.91 2.65 14.59
N ASP A 266 7.68 3.58 14.04
CA ASP A 266 7.83 3.74 12.60
C ASP A 266 9.27 3.94 12.18
N LEU A 267 9.57 3.50 10.94
CA LEU A 267 10.75 3.89 10.18
C LEU A 267 10.32 4.90 9.13
N ARG A 268 11.14 5.93 8.96
CA ARG A 268 10.96 7.00 7.99
C ARG A 268 12.31 7.48 7.47
N ASP A 269 12.31 8.41 6.53
CA ASP A 269 13.51 8.96 5.93
C ASP A 269 14.47 7.85 5.45
N LEU A 270 13.90 6.87 4.72
CA LEU A 270 14.65 5.72 4.22
C LEU A 270 15.60 6.13 3.12
N ASP A 271 16.89 6.05 3.38
CA ASP A 271 17.93 6.19 2.36
C ASP A 271 18.45 4.80 1.95
N TRP A 272 17.97 4.32 0.83
CA TRP A 272 18.36 3.00 0.30
C TRP A 272 19.78 2.97 -0.25
N ARG A 273 20.31 4.13 -0.67
CA ARG A 273 21.65 4.24 -1.20
C ARG A 273 22.69 4.14 -0.09
N ASP A 274 22.49 4.93 0.96
CA ASP A 274 23.42 5.00 2.09
C ASP A 274 23.05 3.97 3.19
N GLY A 275 21.93 3.26 3.03
CA GLY A 275 21.48 2.25 3.98
C GLY A 275 21.14 2.84 5.34
N SER A 276 20.47 4.00 5.38
CA SER A 276 20.07 4.65 6.62
C SER A 276 18.58 4.87 6.74
N ALA A 277 18.07 4.89 7.97
CA ALA A 277 16.69 5.18 8.30
C ALA A 277 16.57 5.93 9.61
N GLU A 278 15.48 6.66 9.82
CA GLU A 278 15.12 7.22 11.11
C GLU A 278 14.01 6.40 11.78
N VAL A 279 14.13 6.15 13.09
CA VAL A 279 13.10 5.51 13.90
C VAL A 279 12.38 6.54 14.77
N GLY A 280 11.06 6.49 14.76
CA GLY A 280 10.19 7.24 15.65
C GLY A 280 9.23 6.33 16.41
N TYR A 281 8.69 6.81 17.54
CA TYR A 281 7.70 6.06 18.29
C TYR A 281 6.82 6.96 19.15
N MET A 282 5.63 6.46 19.49
CA MET A 282 4.73 7.01 20.51
C MET A 282 4.29 5.88 21.43
N THR A 283 4.51 6.05 22.73
CA THR A 283 4.17 5.03 23.75
C THR A 283 2.85 5.38 24.43
N ALA A 284 1.95 4.41 24.50
CA ALA A 284 0.69 4.55 25.25
C ALA A 284 0.95 4.95 26.71
N PRO A 285 0.12 5.82 27.29
CA PRO A 285 0.35 6.32 28.65
C PRO A 285 0.60 5.24 29.70
N TRP A 286 -0.16 4.15 29.66
CA TRP A 286 -0.04 3.02 30.58
C TRP A 286 1.25 2.21 30.38
N ALA A 287 1.82 2.23 29.17
CA ALA A 287 3.00 1.44 28.78
C ALA A 287 4.33 2.16 29.06
N ARG A 288 4.28 3.43 29.43
CA ARG A 288 5.47 4.22 29.76
C ARG A 288 6.19 3.66 30.99
N GLY A 289 7.51 3.78 30.99
CA GLY A 289 8.35 3.29 32.11
C GLY A 289 8.65 1.80 32.08
N ASN A 290 7.93 0.99 31.29
CA ASN A 290 8.08 -0.46 31.22
C ASN A 290 9.18 -0.96 30.25
N GLY A 291 9.86 -0.05 29.54
CA GLY A 291 10.91 -0.39 28.58
C GLY A 291 10.42 -0.84 27.20
N TYR A 292 9.12 -0.88 26.95
CA TYR A 292 8.53 -1.36 25.68
C TYR A 292 9.02 -0.60 24.44
N ALA A 293 9.17 0.74 24.53
CA ALA A 293 9.69 1.51 23.41
C ALA A 293 11.10 1.08 22.99
N GLY A 294 12.01 0.90 23.97
CA GLY A 294 13.38 0.44 23.71
C GLY A 294 13.43 -0.97 23.14
N GLU A 295 12.61 -1.87 23.68
CA GLU A 295 12.48 -3.25 23.18
C GLU A 295 11.97 -3.28 21.74
N ALA A 296 10.93 -2.51 21.42
CA ALA A 296 10.38 -2.42 20.07
C ALA A 296 11.39 -1.83 19.08
N VAL A 297 12.08 -0.76 19.44
CA VAL A 297 13.12 -0.12 18.62
C VAL A 297 14.27 -1.09 18.33
N LEU A 298 14.75 -1.85 19.34
CA LEU A 298 15.78 -2.87 19.15
C LEU A 298 15.32 -4.02 18.28
N GLY A 299 14.08 -4.47 18.42
CA GLY A 299 13.49 -5.50 17.56
C GLY A 299 13.49 -5.08 16.09
N ILE A 300 13.09 -3.83 15.81
CA ILE A 300 13.12 -3.25 14.47
C ILE A 300 14.56 -3.08 13.97
N ALA A 301 15.48 -2.60 14.80
CA ALA A 301 16.88 -2.43 14.41
C ALA A 301 17.53 -3.75 13.98
N ARG A 302 17.35 -4.82 14.77
CA ARG A 302 17.84 -6.16 14.43
C ARG A 302 17.30 -6.64 13.09
N TRP A 303 15.99 -6.51 12.88
CA TRP A 303 15.35 -6.89 11.63
C TRP A 303 15.88 -6.06 10.45
N LEU A 304 15.97 -4.75 10.61
CA LEU A 304 16.41 -3.84 9.55
C LEU A 304 17.84 -4.15 9.08
N PHE A 305 18.76 -4.35 10.02
CA PHE A 305 20.17 -4.63 9.73
C PHE A 305 20.36 -6.04 9.14
N GLN A 306 19.63 -7.04 9.62
CA GLN A 306 19.75 -8.42 9.14
C GLN A 306 19.11 -8.64 7.76
N VAL A 307 17.94 -8.04 7.51
CA VAL A 307 17.10 -8.39 6.35
C VAL A 307 17.34 -7.44 5.16
N ARG A 308 17.76 -6.19 5.40
CA ARG A 308 17.72 -5.15 4.38
C ARG A 308 19.04 -4.42 4.12
N ARG A 309 20.14 -4.86 4.65
CA ARG A 309 21.46 -4.23 4.46
C ARG A 309 21.52 -2.76 4.88
N PHE A 310 20.60 -2.30 5.71
CA PHE A 310 20.74 -1.01 6.35
C PHE A 310 21.93 -1.05 7.29
N GLN A 311 22.65 0.07 7.36
CA GLN A 311 23.89 0.17 8.14
C GLN A 311 23.77 1.16 9.30
N ARG A 312 22.66 1.92 9.32
CA ARG A 312 22.49 2.99 10.29
C ARG A 312 21.03 3.23 10.59
N LEU A 313 20.70 3.31 11.87
CA LEU A 313 19.41 3.73 12.38
C LEU A 313 19.59 4.99 13.19
N VAL A 314 18.87 6.06 12.85
CA VAL A 314 18.92 7.36 13.54
C VAL A 314 17.70 7.48 14.44
N LEU A 315 17.88 8.07 15.63
CA LEU A 315 16.81 8.48 16.52
C LEU A 315 17.05 9.94 16.90
N ARG A 316 16.04 10.78 16.70
CA ARG A 316 16.10 12.20 17.10
C ARG A 316 15.10 12.45 18.23
N ALA A 317 15.56 13.05 19.31
CA ALA A 317 14.76 13.36 20.49
C ALA A 317 14.89 14.85 20.83
N ALA A 318 13.78 15.53 21.11
CA ALA A 318 13.84 16.90 21.59
C ALA A 318 14.73 17.01 22.85
N VAL A 319 15.54 18.06 22.94
CA VAL A 319 16.37 18.32 24.14
C VAL A 319 15.51 18.34 25.40
N ALA A 320 14.27 18.84 25.31
CA ALA A 320 13.29 18.87 26.39
C ALA A 320 12.64 17.52 26.71
N ASN A 321 12.95 16.45 25.93
CA ASN A 321 12.36 15.11 26.13
C ASN A 321 13.40 14.10 26.68
N PRO A 322 13.78 14.16 27.97
CA PRO A 322 14.74 13.25 28.56
C PRO A 322 14.25 11.79 28.60
N ALA A 323 12.95 11.54 28.48
CA ALA A 323 12.41 10.19 28.44
C ALA A 323 12.80 9.49 27.12
N SER A 324 12.67 10.19 25.99
CA SER A 324 13.09 9.66 24.68
C SER A 324 14.62 9.50 24.59
N GLN A 325 15.38 10.41 25.17
CA GLN A 325 16.84 10.29 25.24
C GLN A 325 17.26 9.02 26.00
N ARG A 326 16.64 8.75 27.16
CA ARG A 326 16.87 7.50 27.92
C ARG A 326 16.48 6.23 27.16
N VAL A 327 15.46 6.28 26.31
CA VAL A 327 15.10 5.14 25.44
C VAL A 327 16.24 4.88 24.44
N ALA A 328 16.75 5.92 23.78
CA ALA A 328 17.88 5.79 22.86
C ALA A 328 19.12 5.18 23.54
N GLU A 329 19.51 5.75 24.68
CA GLU A 329 20.68 5.31 25.44
C GLU A 329 20.55 3.85 25.93
N LYS A 330 19.40 3.47 26.47
CA LYS A 330 19.13 2.09 26.91
C LYS A 330 19.04 1.08 25.76
N ALA A 331 18.64 1.54 24.57
CA ALA A 331 18.64 0.73 23.37
C ALA A 331 20.01 0.64 22.68
N GLY A 332 21.07 1.23 23.28
CA GLY A 332 22.42 1.14 22.78
C GLY A 332 22.79 2.20 21.73
N PHE A 333 21.92 3.17 21.47
CA PHE A 333 22.25 4.24 20.55
C PHE A 333 23.36 5.14 21.12
N VAL A 334 24.29 5.53 20.26
CA VAL A 334 25.38 6.45 20.55
C VAL A 334 24.91 7.89 20.28
N ARG A 335 25.14 8.79 21.24
CA ARG A 335 24.83 10.21 21.09
C ARG A 335 25.85 10.87 20.19
N GLU A 336 25.40 11.51 19.09
CA GLU A 336 26.31 12.19 18.13
C GLU A 336 26.39 13.70 18.33
N GLY A 337 25.32 14.32 18.81
CA GLY A 337 25.30 15.76 18.97
C GLY A 337 23.91 16.36 19.11
N VAL A 338 23.84 17.67 18.86
CA VAL A 338 22.59 18.44 18.87
C VAL A 338 22.40 19.14 17.53
N ALA A 339 21.31 18.84 16.85
CA ALA A 339 20.86 19.54 15.66
C ALA A 339 20.01 20.75 16.08
N ARG A 340 20.53 21.96 15.93
CA ARG A 340 19.90 23.19 16.39
C ARG A 340 18.75 23.60 15.45
N GLY A 341 17.59 23.94 16.05
CA GLY A 341 16.42 24.41 15.30
C GLY A 341 15.85 23.37 14.33
N ALA A 342 16.15 22.09 14.51
CA ALA A 342 15.92 21.03 13.53
C ALA A 342 14.43 20.65 13.37
N LEU A 343 13.59 20.93 14.36
CA LEU A 343 12.17 20.66 14.28
C LEU A 343 11.36 21.84 14.83
N ARG A 344 10.68 22.58 13.95
CA ARG A 344 9.85 23.74 14.32
C ARG A 344 10.56 24.76 15.23
N GLY A 345 11.88 24.93 15.04
CA GLY A 345 12.71 25.80 15.85
C GLY A 345 13.27 25.18 17.14
N GLU A 346 12.91 23.94 17.45
CA GLU A 346 13.43 23.20 18.60
C GLU A 346 14.74 22.45 18.26
N ASP A 347 15.61 22.34 19.25
CA ASP A 347 16.85 21.58 19.17
C ASP A 347 16.58 20.08 19.42
N LEU A 348 17.17 19.23 18.58
CA LEU A 348 17.08 17.78 18.70
C LEU A 348 18.43 17.16 19.05
N VAL A 349 18.46 16.30 20.05
CA VAL A 349 19.60 15.41 20.29
C VAL A 349 19.55 14.30 19.23
N VAL A 350 20.65 14.09 18.54
CA VAL A 350 20.79 13.07 17.50
C VAL A 350 21.52 11.86 18.07
N TYR A 351 20.94 10.71 17.89
CA TYR A 351 21.48 9.41 18.26
C TYR A 351 21.55 8.51 17.05
N SER A 352 22.51 7.60 17.02
CA SER A 352 22.61 6.57 15.98
C SER A 352 22.90 5.20 16.58
N LEU A 353 22.46 4.17 15.86
CA LEU A 353 22.76 2.78 16.12
C LEU A 353 23.29 2.16 14.81
N VAL A 354 24.38 1.43 14.89
CA VAL A 354 24.94 0.67 13.76
C VAL A 354 24.97 -0.82 14.10
N PRO A 355 25.15 -1.74 13.12
CA PRO A 355 25.12 -3.19 13.39
C PRO A 355 26.06 -3.66 14.50
N SER A 356 27.23 -3.02 14.66
CA SER A 356 28.19 -3.36 15.73
C SER A 356 27.77 -2.97 17.15
N ASP A 357 26.77 -2.09 17.28
CA ASP A 357 26.27 -1.61 18.57
C ASP A 357 25.14 -2.50 19.12
N LEU A 358 24.65 -3.45 18.30
CA LEU A 358 23.59 -4.37 18.74
C LEU A 358 24.08 -5.27 19.87
N PRO A 359 23.33 -5.41 20.97
CA PRO A 359 23.67 -6.27 22.07
C PRO A 359 23.54 -7.78 21.74
#